data_42f6f1df17b0dab7c94ec0bd0186a060
#
_entry.id   42f6f1df17b0dab7c94ec0bd0186a060
#
_cell.length_a   1.000
_cell.length_b   1.000
_cell.length_c   1.000
_cell.angle_alpha   90.00
_cell.angle_beta   90.00
_cell.angle_gamma   90.00
#
_symmetry.space_group_name_H-M   'P 1'
#
loop_
_entity.id
_entity.type
_entity.pdbx_description
1 polymer ?
#
loop_
_entity_poly.entity_id
_entity_poly.type
_entity_poly.pdbx_seq_one_letter_code
_entity_poly.pdbx_strand_id
1 'polypeptide(L)'
;ALTAKCAEGSVKVASQSATAIFNLASAFSDQAGHDEDQQSNALSPYMQTLLQTLLGLVDRADLDEINLRLAGMEAISELITVSARDNLQLLSQLLPEFISRFDQTTKMSALHEEDKNTKEQIQGLLCAVIQNLYRKLDKQTVLPLTDQVMTLLLGVLEVKNSSCHEECFTAISAISDSLEGDFVKYMDAFAPFLVDGLRNFQAYQVCIVAVGTVGDISRNIEAKIQPYCDNIMNALVDDLKDSAIHRSVKPPVLSCFGDIAMAIGGAYQPYLQFSVLMLMQASETKVPDDDEDLIEYLNLLRESILEAYVGIIQGLRDGNILQQFVQCVEPVMNFVQVVAEDPNSDSFVLSKAVGLLGDLAQTMGPQIKNQLNKQFVMKLIGDAMASGDQSMVEVATWASQTLNQAVQG
;
A
#
# COMPACT_ATOMS: atom_id res chain seq x y z
N ALA A 1 -2.66 -29.20 22.21
CA ALA A 1 -3.06 -30.29 21.30
C ALA A 1 -2.44 -30.09 19.92
N LEU A 2 -2.62 -28.92 19.25
CA LEU A 2 -2.08 -28.64 17.92
C LEU A 2 -0.55 -28.70 17.87
N THR A 3 0.15 -28.14 18.85
CA THR A 3 1.62 -28.17 18.95
C THR A 3 2.17 -29.61 18.99
N ALA A 4 1.50 -30.51 19.71
CA ALA A 4 1.89 -31.93 19.75
C ALA A 4 1.67 -32.61 18.38
N LYS A 5 0.66 -32.19 17.61
CA LYS A 5 0.37 -32.71 16.29
C LYS A 5 1.34 -32.19 15.21
N CYS A 6 1.84 -30.99 15.35
CA CYS A 6 2.92 -30.47 14.49
C CYS A 6 4.20 -31.32 14.58
N ALA A 7 4.49 -31.90 15.76
CA ALA A 7 5.63 -32.74 15.99
C ALA A 7 5.46 -34.20 15.50
N GLU A 8 4.27 -34.62 15.02
CA GLU A 8 4.04 -35.96 14.51
C GLU A 8 4.86 -36.25 13.25
N GLY A 9 5.25 -37.53 13.09
CA GLY A 9 6.02 -37.99 11.92
C GLY A 9 5.25 -37.89 10.60
N SER A 10 3.91 -37.85 10.63
CA SER A 10 3.10 -37.68 9.44
C SER A 10 3.14 -36.23 8.94
N VAL A 11 3.75 -35.98 7.80
CA VAL A 11 3.84 -34.67 7.14
C VAL A 11 2.45 -34.05 6.96
N LYS A 12 1.48 -34.84 6.50
CA LYS A 12 0.10 -34.38 6.31
C LYS A 12 -0.56 -33.89 7.60
N VAL A 13 -0.37 -34.60 8.72
CA VAL A 13 -0.92 -34.20 10.03
C VAL A 13 -0.22 -32.93 10.52
N ALA A 14 1.08 -32.83 10.36
CA ALA A 14 1.87 -31.69 10.76
C ALA A 14 1.47 -30.43 9.95
N SER A 15 1.34 -30.54 8.62
CA SER A 15 0.89 -29.44 7.74
C SER A 15 -0.51 -28.96 8.12
N GLN A 16 -1.48 -29.89 8.24
CA GLN A 16 -2.85 -29.52 8.65
C GLN A 16 -2.90 -28.89 10.04
N SER A 17 -2.00 -29.26 10.93
CA SER A 17 -1.91 -28.66 12.26
C SER A 17 -1.34 -27.24 12.23
N ALA A 18 -0.37 -26.97 11.34
CA ALA A 18 0.13 -25.61 11.08
C ALA A 18 -0.96 -24.73 10.47
N THR A 19 -1.69 -25.23 9.46
CA THR A 19 -2.84 -24.53 8.89
C THR A 19 -3.94 -24.27 9.93
N ALA A 20 -4.18 -25.19 10.87
CA ALA A 20 -5.14 -24.96 11.95
C ALA A 20 -4.66 -23.87 12.94
N ILE A 21 -3.35 -23.74 13.17
CA ILE A 21 -2.77 -22.65 13.97
C ILE A 21 -2.95 -21.31 13.22
N PHE A 22 -2.68 -21.28 11.93
CA PHE A 22 -2.92 -20.12 11.07
C PHE A 22 -4.38 -19.67 11.16
N ASN A 23 -5.34 -20.57 10.88
CA ASN A 23 -6.77 -20.25 10.93
C ASN A 23 -7.24 -19.77 12.31
N LEU A 24 -6.66 -20.29 13.39
CA LEU A 24 -6.95 -19.83 14.74
C LEU A 24 -6.45 -18.40 14.97
N ALA A 25 -5.25 -18.09 14.50
CA ALA A 25 -4.66 -16.76 14.60
C ALA A 25 -5.44 -15.74 13.78
N SER A 26 -5.77 -16.09 12.52
CA SER A 26 -6.57 -15.25 11.61
C SER A 26 -7.96 -14.96 12.17
N ALA A 27 -8.69 -15.97 12.64
CA ALA A 27 -9.98 -15.80 13.29
C ALA A 27 -9.92 -14.93 14.55
N PHE A 28 -8.78 -14.93 15.24
CA PHE A 28 -8.54 -14.05 16.36
C PHE A 28 -8.36 -12.59 15.93
N SER A 29 -7.65 -12.35 14.82
CA SER A 29 -7.50 -11.03 14.20
C SER A 29 -8.86 -10.42 13.82
N ASP A 30 -9.71 -11.22 13.18
CA ASP A 30 -11.03 -10.78 12.72
C ASP A 30 -11.98 -10.39 13.87
N GLN A 31 -11.87 -11.06 15.02
CA GLN A 31 -12.74 -10.82 16.17
C GLN A 31 -12.28 -9.68 17.08
N ALA A 32 -10.98 -9.48 17.22
CA ALA A 32 -10.42 -8.52 18.17
C ALA A 32 -10.45 -7.07 17.67
N GLY A 33 -10.65 -6.83 16.36
CA GLY A 33 -10.31 -5.56 15.73
C GLY A 33 -8.80 -5.30 15.85
N HIS A 34 -8.16 -4.71 14.88
CA HIS A 34 -6.74 -4.36 14.96
C HIS A 34 -6.49 -3.24 15.98
N ASP A 35 -6.45 -3.58 17.28
CA ASP A 35 -5.89 -2.68 18.29
C ASP A 35 -4.38 -2.96 18.38
N GLU A 36 -3.60 -2.22 17.61
CA GLU A 36 -2.13 -2.32 17.57
C GLU A 36 -1.50 -2.00 18.94
N ASP A 37 -2.22 -1.31 19.81
CA ASP A 37 -1.78 -0.92 21.15
C ASP A 37 -2.12 -1.92 22.25
N GLN A 38 -2.75 -3.04 21.90
CA GLN A 38 -3.16 -4.06 22.86
C GLN A 38 -1.95 -4.63 23.60
N GLN A 39 -1.94 -4.49 24.93
CA GLN A 39 -0.83 -4.91 25.78
C GLN A 39 -0.67 -6.43 25.83
N SER A 40 -1.75 -7.18 25.87
CA SER A 40 -1.77 -8.64 25.90
C SER A 40 -3.06 -9.16 25.29
N ASN A 41 -3.03 -10.36 24.71
CA ASN A 41 -4.20 -11.02 24.16
C ASN A 41 -4.27 -12.52 24.57
N ALA A 42 -5.34 -13.21 24.17
CA ALA A 42 -5.56 -14.60 24.55
C ALA A 42 -4.49 -15.57 23.98
N LEU A 43 -3.76 -15.20 22.95
CA LEU A 43 -2.68 -15.99 22.37
C LEU A 43 -1.33 -15.71 23.04
N SER A 44 -1.16 -14.56 23.71
CA SER A 44 0.10 -14.14 24.33
C SER A 44 0.77 -15.22 25.19
N PRO A 45 0.06 -15.94 26.08
CA PRO A 45 0.69 -16.98 26.92
C PRO A 45 1.21 -18.19 26.14
N TYR A 46 0.74 -18.39 24.91
CA TYR A 46 1.08 -19.54 24.07
C TYR A 46 2.06 -19.20 22.98
N MET A 47 2.30 -17.91 22.71
CA MET A 47 3.05 -17.41 21.56
C MET A 47 4.43 -18.05 21.44
N GLN A 48 5.21 -18.07 22.51
CA GLN A 48 6.54 -18.69 22.52
C GLN A 48 6.50 -20.17 22.12
N THR A 49 5.56 -20.93 22.69
CA THR A 49 5.42 -22.35 22.38
C THR A 49 4.99 -22.60 20.96
N LEU A 50 4.05 -21.80 20.45
CA LEU A 50 3.56 -21.89 19.06
C LEU A 50 4.70 -21.60 18.08
N LEU A 51 5.40 -20.47 18.24
CA LEU A 51 6.51 -20.09 17.38
C LEU A 51 7.64 -21.11 17.39
N GLN A 52 8.08 -21.56 18.55
CA GLN A 52 9.12 -22.60 18.67
C GLN A 52 8.71 -23.92 17.98
N THR A 53 7.44 -24.32 18.13
CA THR A 53 6.92 -25.53 17.49
C THR A 53 6.92 -25.39 15.96
N LEU A 54 6.48 -24.25 15.44
CA LEU A 54 6.43 -24.00 14.00
C LEU A 54 7.84 -23.82 13.39
N LEU A 55 8.76 -23.18 14.10
CA LEU A 55 10.17 -23.11 13.67
C LEU A 55 10.77 -24.50 13.57
N GLY A 56 10.57 -25.34 14.61
CA GLY A 56 11.01 -26.74 14.57
C GLY A 56 10.36 -27.55 13.42
N LEU A 57 9.12 -27.22 13.06
CA LEU A 57 8.44 -27.83 11.94
C LEU A 57 9.05 -27.39 10.60
N VAL A 58 9.36 -26.11 10.43
CA VAL A 58 10.00 -25.57 9.22
C VAL A 58 11.42 -26.13 9.02
N ASP A 59 12.10 -26.53 10.09
CA ASP A 59 13.48 -27.05 10.08
C ASP A 59 13.56 -28.59 9.96
N ARG A 60 12.46 -29.28 9.83
CA ARG A 60 12.47 -30.75 9.69
C ARG A 60 13.30 -31.18 8.49
N ALA A 61 14.19 -32.15 8.70
CA ALA A 61 15.09 -32.67 7.68
C ALA A 61 14.43 -33.61 6.67
N ASP A 62 13.23 -34.13 6.98
CA ASP A 62 12.43 -35.04 6.14
C ASP A 62 11.51 -34.29 5.17
N LEU A 63 11.81 -32.99 4.91
CA LEU A 63 11.01 -32.11 4.10
C LEU A 63 11.40 -32.18 2.61
N ASP A 64 10.95 -33.23 1.94
CA ASP A 64 10.79 -33.17 0.48
C ASP A 64 9.48 -32.48 0.06
N GLU A 65 8.58 -32.18 1.01
CA GLU A 65 7.31 -31.51 0.76
C GLU A 65 7.35 -30.04 1.13
N ILE A 66 7.46 -29.20 0.13
CA ILE A 66 7.40 -27.74 0.23
C ILE A 66 6.17 -27.26 1.00
N ASN A 67 5.02 -27.94 0.84
CA ASN A 67 3.74 -27.58 1.47
C ASN A 67 3.79 -27.50 3.00
N LEU A 68 4.63 -28.33 3.65
CA LEU A 68 4.76 -28.29 5.10
C LEU A 68 5.53 -27.01 5.54
N ARG A 69 6.57 -26.67 4.80
CA ARG A 69 7.35 -25.46 5.06
C ARG A 69 6.51 -24.20 4.82
N LEU A 70 5.72 -24.18 3.72
CA LEU A 70 4.78 -23.11 3.41
C LEU A 70 3.79 -22.91 4.58
N ALA A 71 3.06 -23.96 4.96
CA ALA A 71 2.07 -23.89 6.05
C ALA A 71 2.69 -23.44 7.39
N GLY A 72 3.92 -23.88 7.68
CA GLY A 72 4.64 -23.46 8.88
C GLY A 72 5.00 -21.98 8.86
N MET A 73 5.51 -21.49 7.73
CA MET A 73 5.91 -20.08 7.56
C MET A 73 4.70 -19.14 7.53
N GLU A 74 3.61 -19.54 6.86
CA GLU A 74 2.33 -18.79 6.86
C GLU A 74 1.78 -18.66 8.28
N ALA A 75 1.77 -19.75 9.06
CA ALA A 75 1.33 -19.71 10.44
C ALA A 75 2.24 -18.84 11.35
N ILE A 76 3.55 -18.83 11.12
CA ILE A 76 4.49 -17.93 11.82
C ILE A 76 4.18 -16.47 11.47
N SER A 77 4.02 -16.17 10.18
CA SER A 77 3.70 -14.82 9.70
C SER A 77 2.42 -14.28 10.33
N GLU A 78 1.36 -15.10 10.38
CA GLU A 78 0.08 -14.73 10.98
C GLU A 78 0.19 -14.53 12.50
N LEU A 79 0.93 -15.41 13.22
CA LEU A 79 1.17 -15.24 14.65
C LEU A 79 1.92 -13.94 14.96
N ILE A 80 2.86 -13.52 14.12
CA ILE A 80 3.54 -12.23 14.26
C ILE A 80 2.53 -11.09 14.10
N THR A 81 1.67 -11.17 13.09
CA THR A 81 0.64 -10.15 12.81
C THR A 81 -0.30 -9.95 13.99
N VAL A 82 -0.76 -11.04 14.64
CA VAL A 82 -1.69 -10.96 15.78
C VAL A 82 -1.02 -10.80 17.13
N SER A 83 0.31 -10.68 17.18
CA SER A 83 1.06 -10.53 18.42
C SER A 83 0.75 -9.22 19.13
N ALA A 84 0.50 -9.29 20.44
CA ALA A 84 0.36 -8.15 21.32
C ALA A 84 1.73 -7.64 21.83
N ARG A 85 1.75 -6.46 22.46
CA ARG A 85 2.97 -5.79 22.92
C ARG A 85 3.82 -6.60 23.91
N ASP A 86 3.21 -7.45 24.72
CA ASP A 86 3.92 -8.33 25.68
C ASP A 86 4.85 -9.36 24.99
N ASN A 87 4.68 -9.59 23.69
CA ASN A 87 5.51 -10.50 22.90
C ASN A 87 6.61 -9.81 22.09
N LEU A 88 6.74 -8.49 22.10
CA LEU A 88 7.72 -7.75 21.27
C LEU A 88 9.17 -8.21 21.54
N GLN A 89 9.53 -8.54 22.79
CA GLN A 89 10.86 -9.07 23.11
C GLN A 89 11.10 -10.44 22.46
N LEU A 90 10.07 -11.29 22.37
CA LEU A 90 10.15 -12.56 21.67
C LEU A 90 10.31 -12.33 20.16
N LEU A 91 9.52 -11.43 19.57
CA LEU A 91 9.61 -11.09 18.15
C LEU A 91 10.96 -10.49 17.76
N SER A 92 11.56 -9.66 18.63
CA SER A 92 12.89 -9.08 18.36
C SER A 92 14.00 -10.14 18.25
N GLN A 93 13.83 -11.30 18.88
CA GLN A 93 14.77 -12.43 18.78
C GLN A 93 14.60 -13.22 17.47
N LEU A 94 13.42 -13.13 16.83
CA LEU A 94 13.15 -13.81 15.55
C LEU A 94 13.81 -13.12 14.37
N LEU A 95 13.93 -11.79 14.38
CA LEU A 95 14.44 -11.04 13.23
C LEU A 95 15.85 -11.49 12.79
N PRO A 96 16.87 -11.62 13.68
CA PRO A 96 18.18 -12.14 13.29
C PRO A 96 18.11 -13.57 12.75
N GLU A 97 17.24 -14.41 13.29
CA GLU A 97 17.05 -15.78 12.82
C GLU A 97 16.50 -15.82 11.38
N PHE A 98 15.47 -15.04 11.08
CA PHE A 98 14.91 -14.98 9.74
C PHE A 98 15.87 -14.34 8.73
N ILE A 99 16.66 -13.35 9.13
CA ILE A 99 17.75 -12.81 8.31
C ILE A 99 18.78 -13.89 7.96
N SER A 100 19.17 -14.71 8.95
CA SER A 100 20.10 -15.82 8.70
C SER A 100 19.51 -16.88 7.75
N ARG A 101 18.21 -17.20 7.89
CA ARG A 101 17.51 -18.11 6.97
C ARG A 101 17.44 -17.53 5.56
N PHE A 102 17.20 -16.22 5.43
CA PHE A 102 17.20 -15.55 4.13
C PHE A 102 18.58 -15.62 3.49
N ASP A 103 19.65 -15.28 4.21
CA ASP A 103 21.02 -15.41 3.72
C ASP A 103 21.37 -16.83 3.25
N GLN A 104 20.85 -17.86 3.94
CA GLN A 104 21.03 -19.24 3.50
C GLN A 104 20.37 -19.51 2.14
N THR A 105 19.22 -18.90 1.84
CA THR A 105 18.56 -19.08 0.52
C THR A 105 19.42 -18.51 -0.61
N THR A 106 20.18 -17.46 -0.38
CA THR A 106 21.06 -16.89 -1.42
C THR A 106 22.17 -17.88 -1.85
N LYS A 107 22.55 -18.79 -0.95
CA LYS A 107 23.58 -19.83 -1.15
C LYS A 107 23.03 -21.13 -1.73
N MET A 108 21.69 -21.27 -1.81
CA MET A 108 21.07 -22.44 -2.42
C MET A 108 21.39 -22.47 -3.92
N SER A 109 21.90 -23.60 -4.39
CA SER A 109 22.07 -23.83 -5.82
C SER A 109 20.71 -24.14 -6.44
N ALA A 110 20.34 -23.46 -7.50
CA ALA A 110 19.14 -23.71 -8.28
C ALA A 110 19.59 -24.21 -9.67
N LEU A 111 19.82 -25.53 -9.79
CA LEU A 111 20.28 -26.14 -11.02
C LEU A 111 19.12 -26.45 -11.97
N HIS A 112 17.94 -26.66 -11.44
CA HIS A 112 16.71 -26.93 -12.17
C HIS A 112 15.65 -25.89 -11.88
N GLU A 113 14.64 -25.76 -12.75
CA GLU A 113 13.55 -24.80 -12.59
C GLU A 113 12.75 -25.05 -11.29
N GLU A 114 12.60 -26.31 -10.90
CA GLU A 114 11.93 -26.70 -9.65
C GLU A 114 12.70 -26.19 -8.42
N ASP A 115 14.03 -26.31 -8.42
CA ASP A 115 14.90 -25.78 -7.35
C ASP A 115 14.77 -24.26 -7.27
N LYS A 116 14.71 -23.57 -8.43
CA LYS A 116 14.54 -22.13 -8.53
C LYS A 116 13.20 -21.72 -7.95
N ASN A 117 12.11 -22.36 -8.37
CA ASN A 117 10.78 -22.06 -7.88
C ASN A 117 10.67 -22.28 -6.36
N THR A 118 11.24 -23.37 -5.85
CA THR A 118 11.30 -23.65 -4.40
C THR A 118 12.05 -22.56 -3.63
N LYS A 119 13.21 -22.15 -4.15
CA LYS A 119 14.00 -21.07 -3.56
C LYS A 119 13.22 -19.75 -3.52
N GLU A 120 12.60 -19.37 -4.62
CA GLU A 120 11.82 -18.12 -4.74
C GLU A 120 10.60 -18.15 -3.81
N GLN A 121 9.87 -19.26 -3.72
CA GLN A 121 8.75 -19.40 -2.77
C GLN A 121 9.21 -19.23 -1.31
N ILE A 122 10.35 -19.81 -0.94
CA ILE A 122 10.91 -19.63 0.42
C ILE A 122 11.30 -18.17 0.64
N GLN A 123 11.91 -17.52 -0.36
CA GLN A 123 12.28 -16.11 -0.27
C GLN A 123 11.07 -15.20 -0.13
N GLY A 124 9.98 -15.45 -0.88
CA GLY A 124 8.73 -14.72 -0.75
C GLY A 124 8.14 -14.80 0.67
N LEU A 125 8.09 -16.01 1.25
CA LEU A 125 7.64 -16.21 2.64
C LEU A 125 8.53 -15.50 3.66
N LEU A 126 9.83 -15.51 3.45
CA LEU A 126 10.77 -14.77 4.32
C LEU A 126 10.58 -13.26 4.20
N CYS A 127 10.30 -12.75 3.00
CA CYS A 127 9.91 -11.34 2.81
C CYS A 127 8.66 -11.01 3.63
N ALA A 128 7.61 -11.85 3.59
CA ALA A 128 6.38 -11.64 4.34
C ALA A 128 6.62 -11.64 5.86
N VAL A 129 7.44 -12.56 6.37
CA VAL A 129 7.80 -12.58 7.81
C VAL A 129 8.60 -11.34 8.19
N ILE A 130 9.58 -10.92 7.39
CA ILE A 130 10.37 -9.71 7.61
C ILE A 130 9.46 -8.48 7.60
N GLN A 131 8.56 -8.36 6.62
CA GLN A 131 7.55 -7.31 6.56
C GLN A 131 6.76 -7.18 7.88
N ASN A 132 6.21 -8.30 8.37
CA ASN A 132 5.40 -8.30 9.59
C ASN A 132 6.24 -7.98 10.84
N LEU A 133 7.49 -8.40 10.89
CA LEU A 133 8.41 -8.03 11.98
C LEU A 133 8.71 -6.53 11.96
N TYR A 134 8.94 -5.92 10.80
CA TYR A 134 9.16 -4.47 10.70
C TYR A 134 7.92 -3.65 11.07
N ARG A 135 6.73 -4.14 10.79
CA ARG A 135 5.47 -3.50 11.22
C ARG A 135 5.23 -3.56 12.72
N LYS A 136 5.74 -4.60 13.40
CA LYS A 136 5.52 -4.82 14.84
C LYS A 136 6.63 -4.25 15.72
N LEU A 137 7.87 -4.28 15.26
CA LEU A 137 9.03 -3.87 16.05
C LEU A 137 9.29 -2.37 15.90
N ASP A 138 9.79 -1.75 16.98
CA ASP A 138 10.19 -0.36 16.94
C ASP A 138 11.47 -0.14 16.12
N LYS A 139 11.63 1.10 15.63
CA LYS A 139 12.78 1.53 14.83
C LYS A 139 14.13 1.23 15.47
N GLN A 140 14.26 1.38 16.79
CA GLN A 140 15.54 1.17 17.49
C GLN A 140 15.96 -0.30 17.44
N THR A 141 14.99 -1.19 17.49
CA THR A 141 15.20 -2.64 17.41
C THR A 141 15.63 -3.09 16.02
N VAL A 142 15.00 -2.57 14.95
CA VAL A 142 15.26 -3.05 13.59
C VAL A 142 16.44 -2.36 12.90
N LEU A 143 16.70 -1.09 13.22
CA LEU A 143 17.71 -0.26 12.55
C LEU A 143 19.11 -0.90 12.46
N PRO A 144 19.65 -1.57 13.52
CA PRO A 144 20.97 -2.19 13.45
C PRO A 144 21.09 -3.35 12.44
N LEU A 145 19.95 -3.95 12.06
CA LEU A 145 19.86 -5.12 11.20
C LEU A 145 19.45 -4.76 9.76
N THR A 146 18.92 -3.54 9.56
CA THR A 146 18.31 -3.14 8.27
C THR A 146 19.30 -3.14 7.12
N ASP A 147 20.56 -2.80 7.32
CA ASP A 147 21.57 -2.85 6.25
C ASP A 147 21.70 -4.26 5.66
N GLN A 148 21.68 -5.27 6.52
CA GLN A 148 21.74 -6.66 6.09
C GLN A 148 20.46 -7.07 5.37
N VAL A 149 19.29 -6.70 5.92
CA VAL A 149 18.00 -7.00 5.30
C VAL A 149 17.91 -6.36 3.91
N MET A 150 18.21 -5.07 3.79
CA MET A 150 18.19 -4.39 2.49
C MET A 150 19.14 -5.01 1.48
N THR A 151 20.33 -5.43 1.90
CA THR A 151 21.28 -6.14 1.01
C THR A 151 20.67 -7.43 0.46
N LEU A 152 19.96 -8.21 1.29
CA LEU A 152 19.32 -9.44 0.87
C LEU A 152 18.16 -9.18 -0.09
N LEU A 153 17.30 -8.19 0.23
CA LEU A 153 16.16 -7.82 -0.62
C LEU A 153 16.60 -7.28 -1.98
N LEU A 154 17.61 -6.42 -2.02
CA LEU A 154 18.19 -5.93 -3.28
C LEU A 154 18.77 -7.08 -4.11
N GLY A 155 19.41 -8.06 -3.47
CA GLY A 155 19.90 -9.26 -4.14
C GLY A 155 18.80 -10.13 -4.77
N VAL A 156 17.58 -10.12 -4.20
CA VAL A 156 16.41 -10.74 -4.81
C VAL A 156 15.95 -9.96 -6.03
N LEU A 157 15.88 -8.63 -5.94
CA LEU A 157 15.47 -7.77 -7.06
C LEU A 157 16.45 -7.80 -8.24
N GLU A 158 17.73 -8.15 -8.03
CA GLU A 158 18.71 -8.36 -9.11
C GLU A 158 18.37 -9.58 -9.98
N VAL A 159 17.61 -10.56 -9.45
CA VAL A 159 17.23 -11.77 -10.18
C VAL A 159 16.07 -11.46 -11.11
N LYS A 160 16.34 -11.36 -12.41
CA LYS A 160 15.32 -11.06 -13.42
C LYS A 160 14.21 -12.14 -13.42
N ASN A 161 12.97 -11.66 -13.49
CA ASN A 161 11.76 -12.52 -13.53
C ASN A 161 11.64 -13.46 -12.32
N SER A 162 12.12 -13.06 -11.16
CA SER A 162 11.84 -13.78 -9.93
C SER A 162 10.37 -13.60 -9.53
N SER A 163 9.76 -14.68 -9.08
CA SER A 163 8.35 -14.70 -8.65
C SER A 163 8.10 -14.02 -7.31
N CYS A 164 9.15 -13.65 -6.57
CA CYS A 164 9.03 -13.02 -5.24
C CYS A 164 9.32 -11.50 -5.22
N HIS A 165 9.31 -10.84 -6.39
CA HIS A 165 9.51 -9.39 -6.44
C HIS A 165 8.39 -8.62 -5.74
N GLU A 166 7.15 -9.10 -5.82
CA GLU A 166 5.98 -8.49 -5.17
C GLU A 166 6.18 -8.45 -3.65
N GLU A 167 6.50 -9.57 -3.03
CA GLU A 167 6.75 -9.67 -1.59
C GLU A 167 8.00 -8.87 -1.18
N CYS A 168 8.98 -8.78 -2.07
CA CYS A 168 10.18 -7.99 -1.83
C CYS A 168 9.86 -6.49 -1.77
N PHE A 169 9.09 -5.95 -2.71
CA PHE A 169 8.65 -4.56 -2.69
C PHE A 169 7.78 -4.27 -1.45
N THR A 170 6.86 -5.18 -1.11
CA THR A 170 6.02 -5.03 0.08
C THR A 170 6.84 -5.02 1.39
N ALA A 171 7.88 -5.84 1.47
CA ALA A 171 8.80 -5.82 2.61
C ALA A 171 9.61 -4.51 2.68
N ILE A 172 10.07 -3.99 1.54
CA ILE A 172 10.79 -2.71 1.47
C ILE A 172 9.87 -1.53 1.86
N SER A 173 8.58 -1.57 1.46
CA SER A 173 7.58 -0.60 1.90
C SER A 173 7.48 -0.58 3.43
N ALA A 174 7.32 -1.73 4.09
CA ALA A 174 7.26 -1.82 5.55
C ALA A 174 8.57 -1.36 6.23
N ILE A 175 9.73 -1.60 5.62
CA ILE A 175 11.00 -1.06 6.09
C ILE A 175 11.01 0.47 5.99
N SER A 176 10.51 1.03 4.89
CA SER A 176 10.39 2.47 4.72
C SER A 176 9.50 3.09 5.80
N ASP A 177 8.35 2.47 6.09
CA ASP A 177 7.42 2.92 7.15
C ASP A 177 8.09 2.91 8.53
N SER A 178 8.82 1.84 8.85
CA SER A 178 9.51 1.71 10.14
C SER A 178 10.68 2.69 10.31
N LEU A 179 11.39 3.03 9.23
CA LEU A 179 12.56 3.91 9.25
C LEU A 179 12.23 5.37 9.02
N GLU A 180 11.09 5.67 8.41
CA GLU A 180 10.70 7.03 8.04
C GLU A 180 11.83 7.74 7.25
N GLY A 181 12.12 9.00 7.59
CA GLY A 181 13.15 9.81 6.94
C GLY A 181 14.58 9.21 6.88
N ASP A 182 14.89 8.17 7.68
CA ASP A 182 16.18 7.49 7.63
C ASP A 182 16.26 6.49 6.47
N PHE A 183 15.13 6.10 5.88
CA PHE A 183 15.09 5.23 4.71
C PHE A 183 15.83 5.83 3.49
N VAL A 184 15.98 7.16 3.45
CA VAL A 184 16.71 7.85 2.36
C VAL A 184 18.10 7.27 2.11
N LYS A 185 18.74 6.69 3.13
CA LYS A 185 20.04 6.02 3.04
C LYS A 185 20.09 4.92 1.96
N TYR A 186 18.97 4.27 1.69
CA TYR A 186 18.87 3.12 0.78
C TYR A 186 18.41 3.52 -0.62
N MET A 187 17.92 4.75 -0.80
CA MET A 187 17.29 5.18 -2.05
C MET A 187 18.22 5.11 -3.26
N ASP A 188 19.50 5.47 -3.13
CA ASP A 188 20.44 5.42 -4.27
C ASP A 188 20.61 3.99 -4.83
N ALA A 189 20.61 3.00 -3.93
CA ALA A 189 20.72 1.60 -4.33
C ALA A 189 19.38 1.00 -4.78
N PHE A 190 18.27 1.45 -4.22
CA PHE A 190 16.95 0.88 -4.46
C PHE A 190 16.21 1.51 -5.66
N ALA A 191 16.37 2.82 -5.91
CA ALA A 191 15.61 3.53 -6.94
C ALA A 191 15.69 2.91 -8.36
N PRO A 192 16.83 2.35 -8.82
CA PRO A 192 16.86 1.64 -10.11
C PRO A 192 15.88 0.45 -10.15
N PHE A 193 15.84 -0.38 -9.10
CA PHE A 193 14.93 -1.52 -9.01
C PHE A 193 13.47 -1.09 -8.90
N LEU A 194 13.20 0.03 -8.21
CA LEU A 194 11.87 0.60 -8.13
C LEU A 194 11.37 0.99 -9.52
N VAL A 195 12.20 1.67 -10.32
CA VAL A 195 11.84 2.03 -11.71
C VAL A 195 11.68 0.80 -12.59
N ASP A 196 12.48 -0.24 -12.41
CA ASP A 196 12.33 -1.52 -13.13
C ASP A 196 11.01 -2.22 -12.74
N GLY A 197 10.63 -2.17 -11.46
CA GLY A 197 9.35 -2.69 -10.96
C GLY A 197 8.16 -1.95 -11.56
N LEU A 198 8.21 -0.60 -11.62
CA LEU A 198 7.18 0.23 -12.25
C LEU A 198 6.98 -0.13 -13.74
N ARG A 199 8.04 -0.49 -14.45
CA ARG A 199 8.00 -0.86 -15.88
C ARG A 199 7.74 -2.35 -16.13
N ASN A 200 7.43 -3.11 -15.11
CA ASN A 200 7.20 -4.56 -15.25
C ASN A 200 5.76 -4.86 -15.71
N PHE A 201 5.45 -4.55 -16.96
CA PHE A 201 4.11 -4.75 -17.54
C PHE A 201 3.71 -6.22 -17.69
N GLN A 202 4.69 -7.13 -17.74
CA GLN A 202 4.42 -8.57 -17.84
C GLN A 202 3.92 -9.16 -16.52
N ALA A 203 4.42 -8.66 -15.40
CA ALA A 203 3.95 -9.00 -14.07
C ALA A 203 3.28 -7.77 -13.44
N TYR A 204 2.05 -7.47 -13.87
CA TYR A 204 1.35 -6.25 -13.48
C TYR A 204 1.12 -6.14 -11.96
N GLN A 205 1.08 -7.24 -11.23
CA GLN A 205 1.01 -7.23 -9.76
C GLN A 205 2.27 -6.60 -9.17
N VAL A 206 3.46 -6.94 -9.68
CA VAL A 206 4.73 -6.31 -9.27
C VAL A 206 4.69 -4.82 -9.53
N CYS A 207 4.17 -4.40 -10.70
CA CYS A 207 4.00 -2.98 -11.02
C CYS A 207 3.08 -2.28 -10.02
N ILE A 208 1.91 -2.85 -9.69
CA ILE A 208 0.98 -2.29 -8.70
C ILE A 208 1.67 -2.09 -7.34
N VAL A 209 2.38 -3.12 -6.86
CA VAL A 209 3.07 -3.04 -5.56
C VAL A 209 4.23 -2.03 -5.61
N ALA A 210 4.96 -1.96 -6.72
CA ALA A 210 6.00 -0.95 -6.90
C ALA A 210 5.43 0.47 -6.87
N VAL A 211 4.26 0.72 -7.47
CA VAL A 211 3.56 2.01 -7.40
C VAL A 211 3.16 2.33 -5.96
N GLY A 212 2.58 1.37 -5.22
CA GLY A 212 2.27 1.52 -3.80
C GLY A 212 3.51 1.87 -2.98
N THR A 213 4.63 1.19 -3.25
CA THR A 213 5.93 1.46 -2.61
C THR A 213 6.43 2.89 -2.86
N VAL A 214 6.19 3.46 -4.06
CA VAL A 214 6.47 4.89 -4.33
C VAL A 214 5.67 5.78 -3.40
N GLY A 215 4.37 5.51 -3.24
CA GLY A 215 3.48 6.27 -2.35
C GLY A 215 3.97 6.23 -0.90
N ASP A 216 4.27 5.03 -0.36
CA ASP A 216 4.77 4.84 1.00
C ASP A 216 6.10 5.60 1.22
N ILE A 217 7.07 5.40 0.33
CA ILE A 217 8.35 6.11 0.39
C ILE A 217 8.16 7.62 0.30
N SER A 218 7.27 8.10 -0.57
CA SER A 218 6.98 9.54 -0.70
C SER A 218 6.52 10.13 0.63
N ARG A 219 5.62 9.44 1.34
CA ARG A 219 5.13 9.86 2.66
C ARG A 219 6.22 9.83 3.72
N ASN A 220 7.10 8.82 3.68
CA ASN A 220 8.08 8.57 4.73
C ASN A 220 9.33 9.45 4.63
N ILE A 221 9.87 9.67 3.43
CA ILE A 221 11.09 10.48 3.25
C ILE A 221 10.80 11.91 2.79
N GLU A 222 9.52 12.22 2.51
CA GLU A 222 9.05 13.56 2.13
C GLU A 222 9.88 14.18 0.99
N ALA A 223 10.25 15.45 1.10
CA ALA A 223 11.01 16.17 0.06
C ALA A 223 12.33 15.49 -0.34
N LYS A 224 12.86 14.56 0.44
CA LYS A 224 14.09 13.84 0.09
C LYS A 224 13.91 12.86 -1.07
N ILE A 225 12.67 12.56 -1.50
CA ILE A 225 12.39 11.76 -2.70
C ILE A 225 12.66 12.55 -4.00
N GLN A 226 12.70 13.88 -3.94
CA GLN A 226 12.80 14.76 -5.11
C GLN A 226 13.90 14.38 -6.13
N PRO A 227 15.11 13.95 -5.74
CA PRO A 227 16.15 13.56 -6.71
C PRO A 227 15.77 12.38 -7.61
N TYR A 228 14.79 11.55 -7.19
CA TYR A 228 14.36 10.34 -7.90
C TYR A 228 13.07 10.57 -8.70
N CYS A 229 12.37 11.71 -8.49
CA CYS A 229 11.06 11.97 -9.06
C CYS A 229 11.04 11.96 -10.58
N ASP A 230 12.06 12.47 -11.27
CA ASP A 230 12.07 12.49 -12.74
C ASP A 230 11.94 11.07 -13.33
N ASN A 231 12.70 10.11 -12.81
CA ASN A 231 12.67 8.74 -13.29
C ASN A 231 11.36 8.04 -12.91
N ILE A 232 10.87 8.26 -11.69
CA ILE A 232 9.61 7.70 -11.19
C ILE A 232 8.44 8.25 -12.02
N MET A 233 8.33 9.57 -12.15
CA MET A 233 7.23 10.21 -12.89
C MET A 233 7.21 9.82 -14.37
N ASN A 234 8.39 9.68 -15.00
CA ASN A 234 8.46 9.18 -16.37
C ASN A 234 7.94 7.74 -16.48
N ALA A 235 8.30 6.84 -15.55
CA ALA A 235 7.79 5.47 -15.54
C ALA A 235 6.26 5.45 -15.36
N LEU A 236 5.72 6.18 -14.38
CA LEU A 236 4.26 6.27 -14.13
C LEU A 236 3.50 6.80 -15.34
N VAL A 237 4.05 7.77 -16.07
CA VAL A 237 3.43 8.30 -17.29
C VAL A 237 3.50 7.31 -18.45
N ASP A 238 4.61 6.56 -18.56
CA ASP A 238 4.75 5.49 -19.57
C ASP A 238 3.70 4.40 -19.32
N ASP A 239 3.44 4.04 -18.05
CA ASP A 239 2.39 3.09 -17.64
C ASP A 239 1.00 3.53 -18.12
N LEU A 240 0.65 4.79 -17.93
CA LEU A 240 -0.67 5.30 -18.35
C LEU A 240 -0.85 5.38 -19.87
N LYS A 241 0.25 5.53 -20.62
CA LYS A 241 0.24 5.62 -22.08
C LYS A 241 0.25 4.26 -22.77
N ASP A 242 0.71 3.22 -22.09
CA ASP A 242 0.75 1.87 -22.65
C ASP A 242 -0.66 1.27 -22.73
N SER A 243 -1.12 1.02 -23.96
CA SER A 243 -2.42 0.41 -24.20
C SER A 243 -2.49 -1.07 -23.82
N ALA A 244 -1.35 -1.73 -23.63
CA ALA A 244 -1.25 -3.13 -23.25
C ALA A 244 -1.21 -3.33 -21.72
N ILE A 245 -1.08 -2.26 -20.94
CA ILE A 245 -1.03 -2.37 -19.49
C ILE A 245 -2.35 -2.88 -18.92
N HIS A 246 -2.25 -3.74 -17.91
CA HIS A 246 -3.44 -4.23 -17.22
C HIS A 246 -4.20 -3.07 -16.53
N ARG A 247 -5.53 -3.05 -16.67
CA ARG A 247 -6.38 -1.94 -16.17
C ARG A 247 -6.16 -1.62 -14.69
N SER A 248 -5.90 -2.65 -13.86
CA SER A 248 -5.71 -2.50 -12.41
C SER A 248 -4.46 -1.69 -12.02
N VAL A 249 -3.53 -1.43 -12.95
CA VAL A 249 -2.35 -0.58 -12.68
C VAL A 249 -2.71 0.90 -12.70
N LYS A 250 -3.71 1.30 -13.50
CA LYS A 250 -4.03 2.71 -13.71
C LYS A 250 -4.48 3.44 -12.44
N PRO A 251 -5.41 2.90 -11.62
CA PRO A 251 -5.84 3.59 -10.40
C PRO A 251 -4.68 3.93 -9.45
N PRO A 252 -3.84 3.00 -8.99
CA PRO A 252 -2.73 3.33 -8.10
C PRO A 252 -1.69 4.29 -8.71
N VAL A 253 -1.45 4.21 -10.04
CA VAL A 253 -0.57 5.17 -10.71
C VAL A 253 -1.12 6.60 -10.63
N LEU A 254 -2.43 6.78 -10.81
CA LEU A 254 -3.06 8.10 -10.71
C LEU A 254 -3.01 8.64 -9.28
N SER A 255 -3.33 7.83 -8.27
CA SER A 255 -3.25 8.22 -6.86
C SER A 255 -1.82 8.64 -6.47
N CYS A 256 -0.81 7.92 -6.96
CA CYS A 256 0.60 8.18 -6.68
C CYS A 256 1.07 9.59 -7.09
N PHE A 257 0.43 10.23 -8.08
CA PHE A 257 0.70 11.64 -8.40
C PHE A 257 0.41 12.57 -7.22
N GLY A 258 -0.64 12.28 -6.44
CA GLY A 258 -0.99 13.01 -5.24
C GLY A 258 0.05 12.81 -4.13
N ASP A 259 0.49 11.57 -3.89
CA ASP A 259 1.50 11.24 -2.89
C ASP A 259 2.82 11.98 -3.16
N ILE A 260 3.29 11.94 -4.41
CA ILE A 260 4.51 12.65 -4.82
C ILE A 260 4.33 14.17 -4.66
N ALA A 261 3.17 14.72 -5.07
CA ALA A 261 2.91 16.15 -4.95
C ALA A 261 2.92 16.63 -3.50
N MET A 262 2.31 15.87 -2.57
CA MET A 262 2.37 16.15 -1.14
C MET A 262 3.80 16.11 -0.61
N ALA A 263 4.59 15.11 -1.03
CA ALA A 263 5.95 14.92 -0.55
C ALA A 263 6.89 16.05 -0.96
N ILE A 264 6.84 16.51 -2.23
CA ILE A 264 7.81 17.48 -2.76
C ILE A 264 7.27 18.91 -2.86
N GLY A 265 5.99 19.12 -2.56
CA GLY A 265 5.38 20.45 -2.48
C GLY A 265 5.62 21.32 -3.71
N GLY A 266 6.23 22.47 -3.54
CA GLY A 266 6.52 23.42 -4.63
C GLY A 266 7.41 22.85 -5.75
N ALA A 267 8.22 21.83 -5.48
CA ALA A 267 9.04 21.17 -6.48
C ALA A 267 8.22 20.30 -7.45
N TYR A 268 6.92 20.10 -7.19
CA TYR A 268 6.00 19.42 -8.10
C TYR A 268 5.63 20.23 -9.36
N GLN A 269 5.94 21.51 -9.39
CA GLN A 269 5.59 22.41 -10.53
C GLN A 269 5.88 21.84 -11.92
N PRO A 270 7.05 21.22 -12.20
CA PRO A 270 7.35 20.67 -13.52
C PRO A 270 6.42 19.54 -13.95
N TYR A 271 5.84 18.82 -12.99
CA TYR A 271 4.99 17.65 -13.22
C TYR A 271 3.50 17.98 -13.31
N LEU A 272 3.08 19.13 -12.76
CA LEU A 272 1.68 19.51 -12.59
C LEU A 272 0.87 19.42 -13.88
N GLN A 273 1.36 20.02 -14.97
CA GLN A 273 0.57 20.14 -16.20
C GLN A 273 0.26 18.77 -16.82
N PHE A 274 1.23 17.88 -16.86
CA PHE A 274 0.97 16.56 -17.46
C PHE A 274 0.23 15.62 -16.51
N SER A 275 0.45 15.71 -15.19
CA SER A 275 -0.33 14.91 -14.22
C SER A 275 -1.82 15.26 -14.32
N VAL A 276 -2.15 16.55 -14.33
CA VAL A 276 -3.54 17.00 -14.52
C VAL A 276 -4.11 16.53 -15.86
N LEU A 277 -3.31 16.58 -16.94
CA LEU A 277 -3.75 16.06 -18.24
C LEU A 277 -4.08 14.57 -18.18
N MET A 278 -3.25 13.75 -17.52
CA MET A 278 -3.50 12.31 -17.36
C MET A 278 -4.74 12.03 -16.51
N LEU A 279 -4.94 12.78 -15.43
CA LEU A 279 -6.13 12.69 -14.58
C LEU A 279 -7.40 13.06 -15.36
N MET A 280 -7.35 14.12 -16.17
CA MET A 280 -8.47 14.51 -17.03
C MET A 280 -8.79 13.43 -18.08
N GLN A 281 -7.78 12.86 -18.74
CA GLN A 281 -7.99 11.76 -19.69
C GLN A 281 -8.59 10.53 -19.02
N ALA A 282 -8.11 10.18 -17.82
CA ALA A 282 -8.67 9.07 -17.05
C ALA A 282 -10.12 9.32 -16.62
N SER A 283 -10.49 10.58 -16.32
CA SER A 283 -11.85 10.98 -15.93
C SER A 283 -12.89 10.84 -17.06
N GLU A 284 -12.46 10.75 -18.31
CA GLU A 284 -13.33 10.52 -19.47
C GLU A 284 -13.70 9.04 -19.67
N THR A 285 -13.15 8.13 -18.85
CA THR A 285 -13.43 6.69 -18.91
C THR A 285 -14.91 6.43 -18.70
N LYS A 286 -15.50 5.65 -19.61
CA LYS A 286 -16.90 5.20 -19.55
C LYS A 286 -16.94 3.69 -19.62
N VAL A 287 -17.86 3.10 -18.89
CA VAL A 287 -18.12 1.66 -18.88
C VAL A 287 -19.59 1.39 -19.17
N PRO A 288 -19.95 0.19 -19.63
CA PRO A 288 -21.35 -0.22 -19.72
C PRO A 288 -22.03 -0.27 -18.34
N ASP A 289 -23.30 0.14 -18.28
CA ASP A 289 -24.07 0.18 -17.03
C ASP A 289 -24.52 -1.20 -16.52
N ASP A 290 -24.34 -2.25 -17.32
CA ASP A 290 -24.76 -3.63 -17.04
C ASP A 290 -23.56 -4.55 -16.67
N ASP A 291 -22.35 -4.02 -16.54
CA ASP A 291 -21.15 -4.78 -16.19
C ASP A 291 -20.65 -4.35 -14.79
N GLU A 292 -21.01 -5.14 -13.78
CA GLU A 292 -20.68 -4.86 -12.37
C GLU A 292 -19.16 -4.76 -12.13
N ASP A 293 -18.34 -5.63 -12.75
CA ASP A 293 -16.87 -5.61 -12.59
C ASP A 293 -16.25 -4.34 -13.20
N LEU A 294 -16.84 -3.81 -14.28
CA LEU A 294 -16.39 -2.57 -14.88
C LEU A 294 -16.87 -1.35 -14.10
N ILE A 295 -18.04 -1.40 -13.49
CA ILE A 295 -18.54 -0.35 -12.59
C ILE A 295 -17.66 -0.25 -11.34
N GLU A 296 -17.29 -1.37 -10.72
CA GLU A 296 -16.36 -1.41 -9.59
C GLU A 296 -15.01 -0.82 -9.96
N TYR A 297 -14.45 -1.23 -11.11
CA TYR A 297 -13.22 -0.64 -11.64
C TYR A 297 -13.34 0.87 -11.87
N LEU A 298 -14.47 1.35 -12.40
CA LEU A 298 -14.69 2.78 -12.63
C LEU A 298 -14.73 3.56 -11.32
N ASN A 299 -15.35 3.00 -10.27
CA ASN A 299 -15.38 3.62 -8.96
C ASN A 299 -13.97 3.69 -8.34
N LEU A 300 -13.17 2.64 -8.43
CA LEU A 300 -11.78 2.64 -7.99
C LEU A 300 -10.94 3.68 -8.77
N LEU A 301 -11.16 3.80 -10.07
CA LEU A 301 -10.48 4.80 -10.90
C LEU A 301 -10.86 6.22 -10.49
N ARG A 302 -12.14 6.48 -10.24
CA ARG A 302 -12.66 7.77 -9.77
C ARG A 302 -12.10 8.15 -8.41
N GLU A 303 -12.08 7.20 -7.48
CA GLU A 303 -11.47 7.39 -6.18
C GLU A 303 -10.02 7.84 -6.29
N SER A 304 -9.22 7.11 -7.07
CA SER A 304 -7.80 7.41 -7.27
C SER A 304 -7.57 8.79 -7.91
N ILE A 305 -8.44 9.20 -8.84
CA ILE A 305 -8.40 10.55 -9.43
C ILE A 305 -8.70 11.63 -8.39
N LEU A 306 -9.73 11.41 -7.55
CA LEU A 306 -10.10 12.36 -6.48
C LEU A 306 -8.98 12.49 -5.45
N GLU A 307 -8.37 11.39 -5.02
CA GLU A 307 -7.21 11.38 -4.11
C GLU A 307 -6.01 12.11 -4.70
N ALA A 308 -5.71 11.87 -5.97
CA ALA A 308 -4.64 12.57 -6.67
C ALA A 308 -4.85 14.09 -6.67
N TYR A 309 -6.07 14.56 -6.95
CA TYR A 309 -6.36 16.00 -6.90
C TYR A 309 -6.21 16.57 -5.50
N VAL A 310 -6.67 15.88 -4.46
CA VAL A 310 -6.49 16.29 -3.07
C VAL A 310 -5.00 16.44 -2.75
N GLY A 311 -4.19 15.41 -3.04
CA GLY A 311 -2.75 15.44 -2.77
C GLY A 311 -2.02 16.54 -3.55
N ILE A 312 -2.37 16.74 -4.84
CA ILE A 312 -1.81 17.83 -5.65
C ILE A 312 -2.15 19.20 -5.05
N ILE A 313 -3.41 19.45 -4.69
CA ILE A 313 -3.86 20.72 -4.12
C ILE A 313 -3.13 21.01 -2.80
N GLN A 314 -3.02 20.02 -1.93
CA GLN A 314 -2.33 20.14 -0.65
C GLN A 314 -0.83 20.40 -0.84
N GLY A 315 -0.16 19.65 -1.71
CA GLY A 315 1.25 19.86 -2.02
C GLY A 315 1.54 21.25 -2.62
N LEU A 316 0.70 21.71 -3.56
CA LEU A 316 0.84 23.06 -4.14
C LEU A 316 0.57 24.18 -3.12
N ARG A 317 -0.39 23.99 -2.19
CA ARG A 317 -0.65 24.93 -1.10
C ARG A 317 0.57 25.06 -0.21
N ASP A 318 1.12 23.94 0.25
CA ASP A 318 2.27 23.92 1.15
C ASP A 318 3.54 24.46 0.47
N GLY A 319 3.64 24.26 -0.85
CA GLY A 319 4.67 24.85 -1.71
C GLY A 319 4.46 26.33 -2.10
N ASN A 320 3.36 26.96 -1.70
CA ASN A 320 2.99 28.34 -2.06
C ASN A 320 2.87 28.60 -3.57
N ILE A 321 2.51 27.60 -4.37
CA ILE A 321 2.32 27.71 -5.84
C ILE A 321 0.91 27.32 -6.29
N LEU A 322 -0.04 27.31 -5.38
CA LEU A 322 -1.44 26.93 -5.63
C LEU A 322 -2.09 27.73 -6.75
N GLN A 323 -1.65 28.99 -6.97
CA GLN A 323 -2.16 29.85 -8.06
C GLN A 323 -2.05 29.19 -9.44
N GLN A 324 -1.12 28.28 -9.62
CA GLN A 324 -0.95 27.56 -10.90
C GLN A 324 -2.06 26.52 -11.15
N PHE A 325 -2.78 26.12 -10.09
CA PHE A 325 -3.89 25.17 -10.20
C PHE A 325 -5.22 25.82 -10.60
N VAL A 326 -5.35 27.15 -10.55
CA VAL A 326 -6.62 27.87 -10.82
C VAL A 326 -7.22 27.49 -12.18
N GLN A 327 -6.40 27.35 -13.20
CA GLN A 327 -6.86 26.95 -14.54
C GLN A 327 -7.36 25.49 -14.61
N CYS A 328 -7.03 24.67 -13.64
CA CYS A 328 -7.44 23.26 -13.57
C CYS A 328 -8.76 23.09 -12.80
N VAL A 329 -9.25 24.11 -12.10
CA VAL A 329 -10.44 24.02 -11.24
C VAL A 329 -11.70 23.66 -12.03
N GLU A 330 -11.94 24.28 -13.19
CA GLU A 330 -13.14 24.01 -14.00
C GLU A 330 -13.20 22.55 -14.48
N PRO A 331 -12.15 21.96 -15.05
CA PRO A 331 -12.09 20.52 -15.36
C PRO A 331 -12.36 19.63 -14.14
N VAL A 332 -11.77 19.95 -12.99
CA VAL A 332 -11.97 19.18 -11.73
C VAL A 332 -13.44 19.25 -11.31
N MET A 333 -14.03 20.44 -11.32
CA MET A 333 -15.45 20.62 -10.97
C MET A 333 -16.40 19.87 -11.91
N ASN A 334 -16.07 19.82 -13.22
CA ASN A 334 -16.84 19.04 -14.19
C ASN A 334 -16.73 17.55 -13.90
N PHE A 335 -15.56 17.05 -13.54
CA PHE A 335 -15.39 15.65 -13.11
C PHE A 335 -16.18 15.34 -11.84
N VAL A 336 -16.11 16.18 -10.82
CA VAL A 336 -16.92 16.04 -9.58
C VAL A 336 -18.42 16.02 -9.89
N GLN A 337 -18.87 16.83 -10.85
CA GLN A 337 -20.27 16.83 -11.28
C GLN A 337 -20.65 15.50 -11.94
N VAL A 338 -19.81 14.95 -12.82
CA VAL A 338 -20.04 13.63 -13.43
C VAL A 338 -20.15 12.54 -12.38
N VAL A 339 -19.26 12.55 -11.40
CA VAL A 339 -19.30 11.60 -10.26
C VAL A 339 -20.58 11.76 -9.45
N ALA A 340 -20.99 12.99 -9.16
CA ALA A 340 -22.18 13.27 -8.35
C ALA A 340 -23.52 12.91 -9.05
N GLU A 341 -23.56 12.95 -10.37
CA GLU A 341 -24.76 12.69 -11.18
C GLU A 341 -24.85 11.24 -11.67
N ASP A 342 -23.78 10.44 -11.55
CA ASP A 342 -23.78 9.05 -11.98
C ASP A 342 -24.42 8.14 -10.90
N PRO A 343 -25.53 7.44 -11.22
CA PRO A 343 -26.18 6.53 -10.25
C PRO A 343 -25.34 5.34 -9.84
N ASN A 344 -24.28 5.01 -10.60
CA ASN A 344 -23.34 3.92 -10.32
C ASN A 344 -22.17 4.35 -9.42
N SER A 345 -22.08 5.63 -9.03
CA SER A 345 -21.09 6.09 -8.04
C SER A 345 -21.44 5.54 -6.66
N ASP A 346 -20.51 4.83 -6.05
CA ASP A 346 -20.71 4.32 -4.69
C ASP A 346 -20.55 5.42 -3.62
N SER A 347 -20.92 5.09 -2.38
CA SER A 347 -20.87 6.03 -1.25
C SER A 347 -19.44 6.48 -0.94
N PHE A 348 -18.45 5.65 -1.20
CA PHE A 348 -17.05 5.93 -0.91
C PHE A 348 -16.50 6.99 -1.88
N VAL A 349 -16.74 6.80 -3.18
CA VAL A 349 -16.39 7.79 -4.22
C VAL A 349 -17.11 9.13 -3.99
N LEU A 350 -18.40 9.10 -3.63
CA LEU A 350 -19.15 10.33 -3.31
C LEU A 350 -18.58 11.05 -2.09
N SER A 351 -18.16 10.33 -1.05
CA SER A 351 -17.51 10.90 0.12
C SER A 351 -16.18 11.57 -0.23
N LYS A 352 -15.34 10.94 -1.08
CA LYS A 352 -14.11 11.53 -1.60
C LYS A 352 -14.36 12.80 -2.44
N ALA A 353 -15.41 12.78 -3.26
CA ALA A 353 -15.81 13.96 -4.04
C ALA A 353 -16.22 15.14 -3.15
N VAL A 354 -16.98 14.89 -2.07
CA VAL A 354 -17.34 15.90 -1.06
C VAL A 354 -16.08 16.41 -0.34
N GLY A 355 -15.15 15.51 0.02
CA GLY A 355 -13.86 15.88 0.62
C GLY A 355 -13.06 16.83 -0.28
N LEU A 356 -12.92 16.50 -1.56
CA LEU A 356 -12.23 17.36 -2.53
C LEU A 356 -12.87 18.76 -2.65
N LEU A 357 -14.21 18.86 -2.61
CA LEU A 357 -14.90 20.17 -2.59
C LEU A 357 -14.54 20.98 -1.33
N GLY A 358 -14.45 20.33 -0.18
CA GLY A 358 -13.99 20.95 1.07
C GLY A 358 -12.56 21.46 0.96
N ASP A 359 -11.64 20.65 0.44
CA ASP A 359 -10.23 21.02 0.23
C ASP A 359 -10.09 22.21 -0.75
N LEU A 360 -10.82 22.21 -1.87
CA LEU A 360 -10.87 23.31 -2.81
C LEU A 360 -11.39 24.59 -2.16
N ALA A 361 -12.46 24.50 -1.35
CA ALA A 361 -13.02 25.64 -0.64
C ALA A 361 -12.04 26.20 0.40
N GLN A 362 -11.39 25.31 1.15
CA GLN A 362 -10.42 25.71 2.17
C GLN A 362 -9.17 26.37 1.59
N THR A 363 -8.71 25.85 0.45
CA THR A 363 -7.42 26.28 -0.12
C THR A 363 -7.55 27.46 -1.09
N MET A 364 -8.60 27.49 -1.90
CA MET A 364 -8.78 28.47 -2.98
C MET A 364 -9.95 29.44 -2.74
N GLY A 365 -10.87 29.06 -1.84
CA GLY A 365 -11.96 29.89 -1.31
C GLY A 365 -12.56 30.92 -2.27
N PRO A 366 -12.37 32.22 -1.99
CA PRO A 366 -12.99 33.29 -2.76
C PRO A 366 -12.63 33.31 -4.24
N GLN A 367 -11.47 32.75 -4.63
CA GLN A 367 -11.01 32.73 -6.03
C GLN A 367 -11.89 31.85 -6.93
N ILE A 368 -12.53 30.82 -6.33
CA ILE A 368 -13.37 29.84 -7.05
C ILE A 368 -14.83 29.88 -6.58
N LYS A 369 -15.26 30.98 -5.97
CA LYS A 369 -16.61 31.17 -5.42
C LYS A 369 -17.73 30.80 -6.41
N ASN A 370 -17.58 31.15 -7.68
CA ASN A 370 -18.57 30.86 -8.69
C ASN A 370 -18.71 29.34 -8.96
N GLN A 371 -17.60 28.61 -8.91
CA GLN A 371 -17.55 27.17 -9.09
C GLN A 371 -18.18 26.45 -7.88
N LEU A 372 -17.90 26.92 -6.66
CA LEU A 372 -18.44 26.38 -5.42
C LEU A 372 -19.94 26.62 -5.27
N ASN A 373 -20.50 27.67 -5.87
CA ASN A 373 -21.94 27.99 -5.85
C ASN A 373 -22.78 27.23 -6.88
N LYS A 374 -22.21 26.29 -7.65
CA LYS A 374 -22.97 25.50 -8.62
C LYS A 374 -24.01 24.63 -7.89
N GLN A 375 -25.19 24.46 -8.51
CA GLN A 375 -26.32 23.75 -7.90
C GLN A 375 -25.98 22.29 -7.51
N PHE A 376 -25.19 21.58 -8.34
CA PHE A 376 -24.79 20.20 -8.06
C PHE A 376 -23.95 20.09 -6.77
N VAL A 377 -23.12 21.09 -6.45
CA VAL A 377 -22.29 21.12 -5.23
C VAL A 377 -23.20 21.12 -3.99
N MET A 378 -24.19 22.02 -3.97
CA MET A 378 -25.13 22.12 -2.85
C MET A 378 -25.97 20.85 -2.72
N LYS A 379 -26.36 20.24 -3.84
CA LYS A 379 -27.11 19.00 -3.87
C LYS A 379 -26.25 17.85 -3.33
N LEU A 380 -25.01 17.64 -3.84
CA LEU A 380 -24.12 16.58 -3.42
C LEU A 380 -23.84 16.62 -1.91
N ILE A 381 -23.54 17.81 -1.37
CA ILE A 381 -23.32 17.98 0.08
C ILE A 381 -24.60 17.71 0.88
N GLY A 382 -25.75 18.17 0.40
CA GLY A 382 -27.04 17.93 1.04
C GLY A 382 -27.40 16.44 1.09
N ASP A 383 -27.20 15.74 -0.01
CA ASP A 383 -27.42 14.29 -0.12
C ASP A 383 -26.46 13.51 0.79
N ALA A 384 -25.18 13.91 0.85
CA ALA A 384 -24.18 13.32 1.73
C ALA A 384 -24.49 13.53 3.21
N MET A 385 -24.97 14.71 3.61
CA MET A 385 -25.44 14.98 4.99
C MET A 385 -26.69 14.16 5.37
N ALA A 386 -27.48 13.74 4.39
CA ALA A 386 -28.69 12.95 4.60
C ALA A 386 -28.48 11.43 4.44
N SER A 387 -27.25 10.97 4.12
CA SER A 387 -26.94 9.58 3.75
C SER A 387 -27.17 8.56 4.87
N GLY A 388 -27.09 8.97 6.13
CA GLY A 388 -27.14 8.08 7.30
C GLY A 388 -25.80 7.37 7.60
N ASP A 389 -24.79 7.50 6.75
CA ASP A 389 -23.42 7.05 7.03
C ASP A 389 -22.68 8.12 7.84
N GLN A 390 -22.28 7.77 9.06
CA GLN A 390 -21.66 8.72 9.98
C GLN A 390 -20.39 9.34 9.42
N SER A 391 -19.53 8.56 8.78
CA SER A 391 -18.27 9.04 8.19
C SER A 391 -18.53 10.06 7.07
N MET A 392 -19.47 9.73 6.17
CA MET A 392 -19.88 10.62 5.09
C MET A 392 -20.50 11.91 5.61
N VAL A 393 -21.35 11.83 6.66
CA VAL A 393 -21.97 13.01 7.30
C VAL A 393 -20.92 13.91 7.94
N GLU A 394 -19.89 13.37 8.57
CA GLU A 394 -18.79 14.15 9.15
C GLU A 394 -18.03 14.93 8.08
N VAL A 395 -17.63 14.26 6.97
CA VAL A 395 -16.95 14.89 5.83
C VAL A 395 -17.85 15.97 5.20
N ALA A 396 -19.14 15.69 5.00
CA ALA A 396 -20.09 16.63 4.39
C ALA A 396 -20.33 17.86 5.30
N THR A 397 -20.38 17.66 6.61
CA THR A 397 -20.52 18.75 7.58
C THR A 397 -19.31 19.69 7.54
N TRP A 398 -18.10 19.14 7.54
CA TRP A 398 -16.88 19.91 7.41
C TRP A 398 -16.83 20.66 6.07
N ALA A 399 -17.10 19.98 4.95
CA ALA A 399 -17.10 20.58 3.62
C ALA A 399 -18.12 21.73 3.54
N SER A 400 -19.35 21.52 4.06
CA SER A 400 -20.39 22.57 4.11
C SER A 400 -19.97 23.81 4.88
N GLN A 401 -19.34 23.63 6.04
CA GLN A 401 -18.83 24.75 6.85
C GLN A 401 -17.75 25.55 6.09
N THR A 402 -16.83 24.82 5.49
CA THR A 402 -15.71 25.41 4.73
C THR A 402 -16.20 26.14 3.47
N LEU A 403 -17.15 25.57 2.74
CA LEU A 403 -17.79 26.23 1.58
C LEU A 403 -18.49 27.51 2.01
N ASN A 404 -19.27 27.49 3.10
CA ASN A 404 -19.97 28.68 3.58
C ASN A 404 -19.00 29.82 3.93
N GLN A 405 -17.86 29.51 4.55
CA GLN A 405 -16.80 30.50 4.84
C GLN A 405 -16.19 31.07 3.54
N ALA A 406 -15.90 30.20 2.57
CA ALA A 406 -15.32 30.60 1.28
C ALA A 406 -16.26 31.47 0.43
N VAL A 407 -17.58 31.26 0.54
CA VAL A 407 -18.60 32.00 -0.22
C VAL A 407 -18.98 33.35 0.43
N GLN A 408 -18.90 33.45 1.76
CA GLN A 408 -19.23 34.66 2.52
C GLN A 408 -18.08 35.66 2.62
N GLY A 409 -16.82 35.21 2.55
CA GLY A 409 -15.61 36.05 2.51
C GLY A 409 -15.34 36.54 1.11
#